data_fd89b90ee7a5fce8d1d6e31bedfca5e0
#
_entry.id   fd89b90ee7a5fce8d1d6e31bedfca5e0
#
_cell.length_a   1.000
_cell.length_b   1.000
_cell.length_c   1.000
_cell.angle_alpha   90.00
_cell.angle_beta   90.00
_cell.angle_gamma   90.00
#
_symmetry.space_group_name_H-M   'P 1'
#
loop_
_entity.id
_entity.type
_entity.pdbx_description
1 polymer ?
#
loop_
_entity_poly.entity_id
_entity_poly.type
_entity_poly.pdbx_seq_one_letter_code
_entity_poly.pdbx_strand_id
1 'polypeptide(L)'
;MDKKKDKLAIYFPGIGYHKDKPLLYYSSRLLQTYGYQNLFVEYHDLPSKVKGDKEMMKKAFEMAYIQAVGQLADVDFEAFTEIIFVGKSIGTVVAAKYAMESMVDAKQVWYTPVEATFSFAGNEPDKRIISFLGDADPWSDVDEDKRLAEELGIRLYSYPDCNHSLEAGDVLKNIEILQDVMNKTDEFIG
;
A
#
# COMPACT_ATOMS: atom_id res chain seq x y z
N MET A 1 -25.89 -6.03 -24.53
CA MET A 1 -25.43 -5.15 -23.43
C MET A 1 -24.15 -5.72 -22.95
N ASP A 2 -23.02 -5.12 -23.31
CA ASP A 2 -21.71 -5.52 -22.76
C ASP A 2 -21.77 -5.35 -21.24
N LYS A 3 -21.56 -6.44 -20.50
CA LYS A 3 -21.35 -6.35 -19.07
C LYS A 3 -20.14 -5.43 -18.88
N LYS A 4 -20.36 -4.26 -18.30
CA LYS A 4 -19.27 -3.42 -17.82
C LYS A 4 -18.45 -4.30 -16.91
N LYS A 5 -17.23 -4.63 -17.32
CA LYS A 5 -16.35 -5.43 -16.48
C LYS A 5 -16.05 -4.60 -15.23
N ASP A 6 -16.12 -5.22 -14.09
CA ASP A 6 -15.95 -4.58 -12.79
C ASP A 6 -14.49 -4.19 -12.54
N LYS A 7 -14.24 -3.23 -11.65
CA LYS A 7 -12.93 -2.82 -11.16
C LYS A 7 -12.75 -3.27 -9.70
N LEU A 8 -11.56 -3.70 -9.32
CA LEU A 8 -11.29 -4.22 -7.98
C LEU A 8 -10.17 -3.44 -7.30
N ALA A 9 -10.43 -2.99 -6.07
CA ALA A 9 -9.43 -2.42 -5.18
C ALA A 9 -9.24 -3.33 -3.96
N ILE A 10 -7.99 -3.76 -3.70
CA ILE A 10 -7.65 -4.59 -2.54
C ILE A 10 -6.74 -3.81 -1.60
N TYR A 11 -7.11 -3.81 -0.33
CA TYR A 11 -6.41 -3.05 0.72
C TYR A 11 -5.66 -3.99 1.64
N PHE A 12 -4.35 -3.72 1.79
CA PHE A 12 -3.44 -4.47 2.65
C PHE A 12 -3.00 -3.57 3.81
N PRO A 13 -3.56 -3.75 5.01
CA PRO A 13 -3.31 -2.88 6.15
C PRO A 13 -1.90 -3.07 6.73
N GLY A 14 -1.48 -2.14 7.59
CA GLY A 14 -0.30 -2.27 8.42
C GLY A 14 -0.61 -2.88 9.78
N ILE A 15 0.43 -3.22 10.55
CA ILE A 15 0.27 -3.62 11.94
C ILE A 15 -0.24 -2.39 12.74
N GLY A 16 -1.47 -2.50 13.30
CA GLY A 16 -2.12 -1.39 14.01
C GLY A 16 -2.65 -0.26 13.13
N TYR A 17 -2.54 -0.39 11.79
CA TYR A 17 -3.09 0.57 10.84
C TYR A 17 -4.19 -0.09 10.00
N HIS A 18 -5.40 -0.17 10.55
CA HIS A 18 -6.56 -0.84 9.95
C HIS A 18 -7.28 0.02 8.91
N LYS A 19 -8.29 -0.55 8.24
CA LYS A 19 -9.06 0.05 7.13
C LYS A 19 -9.71 1.39 7.43
N ASP A 20 -10.04 1.67 8.71
CA ASP A 20 -10.72 2.91 9.12
C ASP A 20 -9.72 4.06 9.44
N LYS A 21 -8.41 3.81 9.31
CA LYS A 21 -7.39 4.86 9.42
C LYS A 21 -7.33 5.70 8.14
N PRO A 22 -6.97 7.00 8.25
CA PRO A 22 -7.18 8.00 7.19
C PRO A 22 -6.71 7.57 5.80
N LEU A 23 -5.48 7.09 5.64
CA LEU A 23 -4.94 6.75 4.31
C LEU A 23 -5.76 5.66 3.62
N LEU A 24 -6.09 4.56 4.32
CA LEU A 24 -6.86 3.46 3.74
C LEU A 24 -8.34 3.83 3.60
N TYR A 25 -8.90 4.53 4.58
CA TYR A 25 -10.30 4.97 4.55
C TYR A 25 -10.57 5.88 3.36
N TYR A 26 -9.80 6.97 3.20
CA TYR A 26 -10.03 7.92 2.12
C TYR A 26 -9.68 7.33 0.75
N SER A 27 -8.65 6.49 0.64
CA SER A 27 -8.37 5.76 -0.60
C SER A 27 -9.56 4.88 -1.02
N SER A 28 -10.20 4.21 -0.05
CA SER A 28 -11.35 3.36 -0.36
C SER A 28 -12.55 4.17 -0.84
N ARG A 29 -12.77 5.36 -0.28
CA ARG A 29 -13.82 6.28 -0.72
C ARG A 29 -13.53 6.84 -2.11
N LEU A 30 -12.27 7.23 -2.34
CA LEU A 30 -11.81 7.73 -3.64
C LEU A 30 -12.00 6.68 -4.73
N LEU A 31 -11.51 5.46 -4.52
CA LEU A 31 -11.63 4.37 -5.50
C LEU A 31 -13.08 3.97 -5.79
N GLN A 32 -13.97 4.08 -4.80
CA GLN A 32 -15.42 3.89 -5.03
C GLN A 32 -15.98 4.90 -6.04
N THR A 33 -15.50 6.15 -6.08
CA THR A 33 -15.97 7.15 -7.06
C THR A 33 -15.59 6.76 -8.49
N TYR A 34 -14.53 5.98 -8.68
CA TYR A 34 -14.09 5.41 -9.95
C TYR A 34 -14.74 4.05 -10.28
N GLY A 35 -15.67 3.59 -9.45
CA GLY A 35 -16.41 2.35 -9.67
C GLY A 35 -15.70 1.08 -9.24
N TYR A 36 -14.64 1.19 -8.41
CA TYR A 36 -14.00 0.01 -7.85
C TYR A 36 -14.83 -0.62 -6.73
N GLN A 37 -14.91 -1.93 -6.75
CA GLN A 37 -15.34 -2.73 -5.61
C GLN A 37 -14.17 -2.83 -4.61
N ASN A 38 -14.43 -2.62 -3.32
CA ASN A 38 -13.40 -2.66 -2.30
C ASN A 38 -13.38 -4.01 -1.58
N LEU A 39 -12.20 -4.63 -1.51
CA LEU A 39 -11.91 -5.81 -0.70
C LEU A 39 -10.81 -5.46 0.29
N PHE A 40 -11.05 -5.74 1.58
CA PHE A 40 -10.07 -5.47 2.63
C PHE A 40 -9.50 -6.79 3.15
N VAL A 41 -8.18 -6.94 3.07
CA VAL A 41 -7.47 -8.00 3.76
C VAL A 41 -7.45 -7.68 5.25
N GLU A 42 -7.75 -8.64 6.09
CA GLU A 42 -7.74 -8.51 7.55
C GLU A 42 -6.70 -9.46 8.14
N TYR A 43 -5.85 -8.94 9.03
CA TYR A 43 -4.85 -9.76 9.71
C TYR A 43 -5.23 -9.99 11.14
N HIS A 44 -5.04 -11.23 11.61
CA HIS A 44 -5.31 -11.67 12.96
C HIS A 44 -4.01 -12.18 13.61
N ASP A 45 -3.88 -11.93 14.90
CA ASP A 45 -2.80 -12.47 15.75
C ASP A 45 -1.37 -12.16 15.28
N LEU A 46 -1.19 -11.05 14.53
CA LEU A 46 0.16 -10.63 14.16
C LEU A 46 0.96 -10.17 15.39
N PRO A 47 2.26 -10.46 15.45
CA PRO A 47 3.14 -9.89 16.47
C PRO A 47 3.05 -8.36 16.48
N SER A 48 2.81 -7.76 17.66
CA SER A 48 2.66 -6.30 17.80
C SER A 48 3.97 -5.59 18.18
N LYS A 49 4.89 -6.29 18.84
CA LYS A 49 6.19 -5.74 19.29
C LYS A 49 7.30 -6.12 18.30
N VAL A 50 7.25 -5.54 17.11
CA VAL A 50 8.16 -5.91 16.00
C VAL A 50 9.27 -4.88 15.76
N LYS A 51 9.15 -3.66 16.33
CA LYS A 51 10.12 -2.57 16.10
C LYS A 51 11.49 -2.94 16.66
N GLY A 52 12.52 -2.91 15.80
CA GLY A 52 13.89 -3.25 16.17
C GLY A 52 14.17 -4.75 16.26
N ASP A 53 13.19 -5.61 16.03
CA ASP A 53 13.34 -7.07 16.02
C ASP A 53 13.05 -7.61 14.60
N LYS A 54 14.15 -7.90 13.87
CA LYS A 54 14.07 -8.37 12.46
C LYS A 54 13.38 -9.73 12.34
N GLU A 55 13.61 -10.65 13.28
CA GLU A 55 12.99 -11.98 13.25
C GLU A 55 11.47 -11.89 13.51
N MET A 56 11.09 -11.05 14.48
CA MET A 56 9.67 -10.84 14.76
C MET A 56 8.97 -10.12 13.62
N MET A 57 9.64 -9.16 12.96
CA MET A 57 9.10 -8.49 11.76
C MET A 57 8.92 -9.49 10.61
N LYS A 58 9.91 -10.36 10.37
CA LYS A 58 9.82 -11.42 9.37
C LYS A 58 8.66 -12.37 9.66
N LYS A 59 8.50 -12.80 10.91
CA LYS A 59 7.37 -13.63 11.33
C LYS A 59 6.03 -12.94 11.10
N ALA A 60 5.93 -11.65 11.45
CA ALA A 60 4.70 -10.87 11.22
C ALA A 60 4.36 -10.80 9.72
N PHE A 61 5.36 -10.58 8.86
CA PHE A 61 5.19 -10.58 7.42
C PHE A 61 4.74 -11.94 6.88
N GLU A 62 5.39 -13.03 7.28
CA GLU A 62 5.01 -14.39 6.85
C GLU A 62 3.56 -14.72 7.23
N MET A 63 3.17 -14.39 8.47
CA MET A 63 1.79 -14.58 8.93
C MET A 63 0.79 -13.73 8.14
N ALA A 64 1.10 -12.44 7.91
CA ALA A 64 0.26 -11.55 7.13
C ALA A 64 0.11 -12.03 5.68
N TYR A 65 1.21 -12.48 5.07
CA TYR A 65 1.22 -12.98 3.70
C TYR A 65 0.36 -14.25 3.55
N ILE A 66 0.52 -15.24 4.44
CA ILE A 66 -0.28 -16.47 4.43
C ILE A 66 -1.78 -16.15 4.56
N GLN A 67 -2.14 -15.21 5.46
CA GLN A 67 -3.52 -14.81 5.64
C GLN A 67 -4.09 -14.08 4.41
N ALA A 68 -3.29 -13.22 3.77
CA ALA A 68 -3.69 -12.55 2.53
C ALA A 68 -3.92 -13.57 1.39
N VAL A 69 -2.99 -14.51 1.20
CA VAL A 69 -3.13 -15.60 0.21
C VAL A 69 -4.42 -16.38 0.43
N GLY A 70 -4.71 -16.76 1.68
CA GLY A 70 -5.93 -17.50 2.01
C GLY A 70 -7.21 -16.72 1.73
N GLN A 71 -7.23 -15.41 2.06
CA GLN A 71 -8.41 -14.54 1.84
C GLN A 71 -8.65 -14.22 0.35
N LEU A 72 -7.61 -14.24 -0.46
CA LEU A 72 -7.67 -13.93 -1.89
C LEU A 72 -7.76 -15.18 -2.77
N ALA A 73 -7.75 -16.39 -2.20
CA ALA A 73 -7.71 -17.65 -2.94
C ALA A 73 -8.88 -17.85 -3.91
N ASP A 74 -10.06 -17.36 -3.57
CA ASP A 74 -11.28 -17.50 -4.37
C ASP A 74 -11.58 -16.26 -5.24
N VAL A 75 -10.66 -15.28 -5.32
CA VAL A 75 -10.83 -14.09 -6.15
C VAL A 75 -10.48 -14.41 -7.59
N ASP A 76 -11.49 -14.32 -8.47
CA ASP A 76 -11.28 -14.41 -9.93
C ASP A 76 -10.80 -13.07 -10.47
N PHE A 77 -9.48 -12.88 -10.52
CA PHE A 77 -8.85 -11.64 -11.00
C PHE A 77 -9.12 -11.37 -12.49
N GLU A 78 -9.37 -12.40 -13.30
CA GLU A 78 -9.66 -12.25 -14.72
C GLU A 78 -11.05 -11.65 -14.98
N ALA A 79 -11.94 -11.68 -13.98
CA ALA A 79 -13.25 -11.04 -14.06
C ALA A 79 -13.19 -9.51 -14.04
N PHE A 80 -12.06 -8.92 -13.62
CA PHE A 80 -11.89 -7.47 -13.48
C PHE A 80 -11.08 -6.87 -14.62
N THR A 81 -11.46 -5.66 -15.08
CA THR A 81 -10.70 -4.92 -16.10
C THR A 81 -9.54 -4.13 -15.55
N GLU A 82 -9.68 -3.68 -14.31
CA GLU A 82 -8.69 -2.89 -13.61
C GLU A 82 -8.59 -3.38 -12.17
N ILE A 83 -7.35 -3.58 -11.72
CA ILE A 83 -7.06 -4.00 -10.36
C ILE A 83 -6.09 -3.00 -9.75
N ILE A 84 -6.35 -2.57 -8.53
CA ILE A 84 -5.45 -1.73 -7.76
C ILE A 84 -5.25 -2.30 -6.36
N PHE A 85 -3.99 -2.37 -5.94
CA PHE A 85 -3.61 -2.76 -4.58
C PHE A 85 -3.18 -1.52 -3.80
N VAL A 86 -3.71 -1.35 -2.62
CA VAL A 86 -3.39 -0.25 -1.72
C VAL A 86 -2.78 -0.83 -0.45
N GLY A 87 -1.48 -0.65 -0.29
CA GLY A 87 -0.73 -1.16 0.86
C GLY A 87 -0.32 -0.07 1.83
N LYS A 88 -0.24 -0.43 3.12
CA LYS A 88 0.31 0.42 4.18
C LYS A 88 1.36 -0.34 4.99
N SER A 89 2.59 0.23 5.10
CA SER A 89 3.65 -0.39 5.90
C SER A 89 3.93 -1.84 5.45
N ILE A 90 3.91 -2.81 6.35
CA ILE A 90 4.03 -4.24 6.05
C ILE A 90 3.04 -4.69 4.96
N GLY A 91 1.87 -4.06 4.87
CA GLY A 91 0.89 -4.33 3.83
C GLY A 91 1.39 -4.00 2.42
N THR A 92 2.35 -3.08 2.26
CA THR A 92 2.97 -2.81 0.95
C THR A 92 3.80 -3.99 0.46
N VAL A 93 4.55 -4.63 1.37
CA VAL A 93 5.33 -5.84 1.06
C VAL A 93 4.41 -6.99 0.69
N VAL A 94 3.33 -7.18 1.46
CA VAL A 94 2.33 -8.24 1.20
C VAL A 94 1.68 -8.03 -0.16
N ALA A 95 1.26 -6.80 -0.47
CA ALA A 95 0.64 -6.44 -1.74
C ALA A 95 1.58 -6.68 -2.94
N ALA A 96 2.81 -6.15 -2.85
CA ALA A 96 3.81 -6.25 -3.91
C ALA A 96 4.21 -7.72 -4.18
N LYS A 97 4.50 -8.47 -3.11
CA LYS A 97 4.83 -9.90 -3.22
C LYS A 97 3.66 -10.70 -3.79
N TYR A 98 2.43 -10.44 -3.33
CA TYR A 98 1.25 -11.13 -3.84
C TYR A 98 1.05 -10.86 -5.33
N ALA A 99 1.13 -9.59 -5.76
CA ALA A 99 1.01 -9.24 -7.18
C ALA A 99 2.03 -9.98 -8.04
N MET A 100 3.30 -10.03 -7.59
CA MET A 100 4.39 -10.68 -8.31
C MET A 100 4.20 -12.22 -8.38
N GLU A 101 3.95 -12.88 -7.24
CA GLU A 101 3.85 -14.35 -7.18
C GLU A 101 2.58 -14.89 -7.82
N SER A 102 1.46 -14.17 -7.73
CA SER A 102 0.18 -14.55 -8.34
C SER A 102 0.02 -14.00 -9.76
N MET A 103 1.03 -13.28 -10.28
CA MET A 103 1.02 -12.68 -11.62
C MET A 103 -0.21 -11.77 -11.87
N VAL A 104 -0.69 -11.09 -10.81
CA VAL A 104 -1.81 -10.17 -10.91
C VAL A 104 -1.33 -8.83 -11.46
N ASP A 105 -1.90 -8.43 -12.59
CA ASP A 105 -1.62 -7.16 -13.23
C ASP A 105 -2.35 -6.01 -12.52
N ALA A 106 -1.80 -5.54 -11.39
CA ALA A 106 -2.38 -4.50 -10.56
C ALA A 106 -1.55 -3.21 -10.55
N LYS A 107 -2.22 -2.04 -10.63
CA LYS A 107 -1.62 -0.79 -10.16
C LYS A 107 -1.43 -0.86 -8.64
N GLN A 108 -0.43 -0.17 -8.08
CA GLN A 108 -0.17 -0.21 -6.64
C GLN A 108 0.01 1.18 -6.05
N VAL A 109 -0.59 1.40 -4.89
CA VAL A 109 -0.39 2.58 -4.05
C VAL A 109 0.29 2.14 -2.76
N TRP A 110 1.49 2.65 -2.51
CA TRP A 110 2.29 2.30 -1.34
C TRP A 110 2.35 3.47 -0.35
N TYR A 111 1.70 3.29 0.79
CA TYR A 111 1.78 4.24 1.90
C TYR A 111 2.84 3.79 2.90
N THR A 112 3.86 4.60 3.06
CA THR A 112 5.03 4.36 3.92
C THR A 112 5.55 2.93 3.75
N PRO A 113 6.04 2.60 2.53
CA PRO A 113 6.64 1.30 2.29
C PRO A 113 7.84 1.08 3.22
N VAL A 114 8.24 -0.15 3.34
CA VAL A 114 9.50 -0.54 3.98
C VAL A 114 10.43 -1.09 2.90
N GLU A 115 11.73 -1.05 3.13
CA GLU A 115 12.78 -1.45 2.17
C GLU A 115 12.45 -2.75 1.41
N ALA A 116 11.98 -3.77 2.14
CA ALA A 116 11.63 -5.07 1.53
C ALA A 116 10.56 -4.98 0.43
N THR A 117 9.73 -3.93 0.40
CA THR A 117 8.68 -3.74 -0.61
C THR A 117 9.26 -3.61 -2.01
N PHE A 118 10.36 -2.88 -2.13
CA PHE A 118 11.00 -2.57 -3.41
C PHE A 118 11.53 -3.82 -4.14
N SER A 119 11.86 -4.88 -3.38
CA SER A 119 12.30 -6.17 -3.96
C SER A 119 11.21 -6.87 -4.79
N PHE A 120 9.94 -6.45 -4.66
CA PHE A 120 8.78 -7.02 -5.35
C PHE A 120 8.11 -6.05 -6.32
N ALA A 121 8.80 -4.98 -6.72
CA ALA A 121 8.22 -3.91 -7.55
C ALA A 121 7.82 -4.36 -8.98
N GLY A 122 8.35 -5.47 -9.46
CA GLY A 122 8.08 -5.97 -10.81
C GLY A 122 8.98 -5.33 -11.90
N ASN A 123 8.63 -5.53 -13.17
CA ASN A 123 9.48 -5.16 -14.30
C ASN A 123 9.22 -3.74 -14.86
N GLU A 124 8.05 -3.15 -14.60
CA GLU A 124 7.68 -1.80 -15.06
C GLU A 124 7.07 -0.99 -13.90
N PRO A 125 7.82 -0.78 -12.80
CA PRO A 125 7.26 -0.19 -11.59
C PRO A 125 6.88 1.28 -11.77
N ASP A 126 7.59 2.03 -12.61
CA ASP A 126 7.37 3.44 -12.90
C ASP A 126 5.96 3.79 -13.42
N LYS A 127 5.32 2.84 -14.09
CA LYS A 127 3.96 3.02 -14.64
C LYS A 127 2.87 2.52 -13.74
N ARG A 128 3.20 1.66 -12.79
CA ARG A 128 2.24 0.87 -12.03
C ARG A 128 2.26 1.15 -10.55
N ILE A 129 3.24 1.89 -10.05
CA ILE A 129 3.42 2.13 -8.63
C ILE A 129 3.56 3.62 -8.34
N ILE A 130 2.81 4.08 -7.33
CA ILE A 130 3.00 5.37 -6.67
C ILE A 130 3.31 5.13 -5.20
N SER A 131 4.24 5.88 -4.63
CA SER A 131 4.69 5.70 -3.26
C SER A 131 4.71 7.01 -2.47
N PHE A 132 4.43 6.93 -1.18
CA PHE A 132 4.38 8.05 -0.25
C PHE A 132 5.19 7.73 1.01
N LEU A 133 6.08 8.63 1.41
CA LEU A 133 6.99 8.43 2.53
C LEU A 133 7.03 9.66 3.42
N GLY A 134 7.07 9.48 4.74
CA GLY A 134 7.41 10.53 5.69
C GLY A 134 8.92 10.57 5.91
N ASP A 135 9.56 11.76 5.88
CA ASP A 135 11.01 11.84 6.03
C ASP A 135 11.50 11.75 7.49
N ALA A 136 10.58 11.82 8.45
CA ALA A 136 10.83 11.52 9.86
C ALA A 136 10.25 10.13 10.27
N ASP A 137 10.10 9.21 9.33
CA ASP A 137 9.58 7.88 9.59
C ASP A 137 10.58 7.02 10.37
N PRO A 138 10.29 6.63 11.63
CA PRO A 138 11.23 5.87 12.45
C PRO A 138 11.25 4.34 12.16
N TRP A 139 10.48 3.89 11.16
CA TRP A 139 10.34 2.48 10.79
C TRP A 139 11.08 2.14 9.49
N SER A 140 11.59 3.14 8.78
CA SER A 140 12.20 3.01 7.48
C SER A 140 13.55 3.69 7.43
N ASP A 141 14.47 3.16 6.65
CA ASP A 141 15.64 3.91 6.20
C ASP A 141 15.18 4.78 5.01
N VAL A 142 14.84 6.04 5.33
CA VAL A 142 14.25 6.99 4.39
C VAL A 142 15.15 7.25 3.18
N ASP A 143 16.47 7.33 3.41
CA ASP A 143 17.43 7.59 2.34
C ASP A 143 17.57 6.37 1.43
N GLU A 144 17.56 5.17 2.00
CA GLU A 144 17.58 3.92 1.25
C GLU A 144 16.27 3.73 0.45
N ASP A 145 15.11 3.99 1.04
CA ASP A 145 13.84 3.91 0.33
C ASP A 145 13.76 4.87 -0.86
N LYS A 146 14.28 6.11 -0.70
CA LYS A 146 14.37 7.09 -1.79
C LYS A 146 15.31 6.59 -2.90
N ARG A 147 16.47 6.04 -2.53
CA ARG A 147 17.45 5.48 -3.48
C ARG A 147 16.84 4.33 -4.28
N LEU A 148 16.18 3.39 -3.61
CA LEU A 148 15.52 2.24 -4.25
C LEU A 148 14.38 2.69 -5.18
N ALA A 149 13.58 3.66 -4.77
CA ALA A 149 12.52 4.21 -5.61
C ALA A 149 13.08 4.87 -6.88
N GLU A 150 14.17 5.64 -6.76
CA GLU A 150 14.86 6.28 -7.90
C GLU A 150 15.43 5.23 -8.86
N GLU A 151 16.13 4.21 -8.35
CA GLU A 151 16.71 3.13 -9.16
C GLU A 151 15.65 2.34 -9.95
N LEU A 152 14.47 2.16 -9.38
CA LEU A 152 13.36 1.46 -10.01
C LEU A 152 12.45 2.39 -10.83
N GLY A 153 12.68 3.70 -10.82
CA GLY A 153 11.84 4.68 -11.50
C GLY A 153 10.46 4.87 -10.84
N ILE A 154 10.29 4.42 -9.60
CA ILE A 154 9.02 4.55 -8.88
C ILE A 154 8.79 6.01 -8.48
N ARG A 155 7.59 6.53 -8.79
CA ARG A 155 7.18 7.86 -8.36
C ARG A 155 6.95 7.88 -6.85
N LEU A 156 7.92 8.43 -6.11
CA LEU A 156 7.89 8.56 -4.65
C LEU A 156 7.72 10.03 -4.23
N TYR A 157 6.74 10.29 -3.39
CA TYR A 157 6.51 11.58 -2.73
C TYR A 157 6.95 11.52 -1.27
N SER A 158 7.88 12.40 -0.89
CA SER A 158 8.36 12.51 0.48
C SER A 158 7.76 13.74 1.17
N TYR A 159 7.28 13.56 2.42
CA TYR A 159 6.64 14.61 3.21
C TYR A 159 7.52 14.99 4.40
N PRO A 160 7.94 16.28 4.47
CA PRO A 160 8.79 16.76 5.55
C PRO A 160 8.16 16.59 6.93
N ASP A 161 8.99 16.23 7.92
CA ASP A 161 8.63 16.06 9.32
C ASP A 161 7.53 15.00 9.58
N CYS A 162 7.13 14.23 8.57
CA CYS A 162 6.07 13.24 8.71
C CYS A 162 6.60 11.90 9.22
N ASN A 163 5.83 11.33 10.13
CA ASN A 163 6.07 9.99 10.69
C ASN A 163 5.54 8.86 9.77
N HIS A 164 5.57 7.64 10.29
CA HIS A 164 5.05 6.44 9.61
C HIS A 164 3.56 6.47 9.25
N SER A 165 2.78 7.42 9.73
CA SER A 165 1.37 7.61 9.37
C SER A 165 1.15 8.77 8.40
N LEU A 166 2.22 9.40 7.90
CA LEU A 166 2.23 10.66 7.16
C LEU A 166 1.61 11.81 7.97
N GLU A 167 1.96 11.87 9.25
CA GLU A 167 1.51 12.89 10.20
C GLU A 167 2.71 13.68 10.74
N ALA A 168 2.63 15.01 10.70
CA ALA A 168 3.65 15.96 11.16
C ALA A 168 3.39 16.56 12.55
N GLY A 169 2.47 15.96 13.33
CA GLY A 169 2.18 16.37 14.72
C GLY A 169 1.18 17.51 14.89
N ASP A 170 0.94 18.35 13.88
CA ASP A 170 -0.13 19.36 13.86
C ASP A 170 -1.34 18.85 13.08
N VAL A 171 -2.54 18.93 13.69
CA VAL A 171 -3.75 18.34 13.11
C VAL A 171 -4.15 18.98 11.79
N LEU A 172 -4.06 20.29 11.66
CA LEU A 172 -4.46 20.98 10.42
C LEU A 172 -3.47 20.68 9.30
N LYS A 173 -2.16 20.69 9.62
CA LYS A 173 -1.12 20.29 8.67
C LYS A 173 -1.29 18.81 8.25
N ASN A 174 -1.66 17.92 9.15
CA ASN A 174 -1.94 16.51 8.81
C ASN A 174 -3.11 16.38 7.83
N ILE A 175 -4.14 17.21 7.96
CA ILE A 175 -5.27 17.24 7.01
C ILE A 175 -4.83 17.74 5.64
N GLU A 176 -4.00 18.78 5.57
CA GLU A 176 -3.42 19.29 4.31
C GLU A 176 -2.55 18.23 3.63
N ILE A 177 -1.70 17.55 4.38
CA ILE A 177 -0.87 16.44 3.87
C ILE A 177 -1.76 15.31 3.33
N LEU A 178 -2.77 14.91 4.09
CA LEU A 178 -3.70 13.86 3.67
C LEU A 178 -4.43 14.25 2.38
N GLN A 179 -4.84 15.50 2.26
CA GLN A 179 -5.47 16.02 1.03
C GLN A 179 -4.52 15.93 -0.16
N ASP A 180 -3.26 16.34 0.01
CA ASP A 180 -2.25 16.27 -1.05
C ASP A 180 -1.94 14.82 -1.46
N VAL A 181 -1.82 13.91 -0.48
CA VAL A 181 -1.67 12.46 -0.72
C VAL A 181 -2.85 11.91 -1.53
N MET A 182 -4.08 12.28 -1.17
CA MET A 182 -5.28 11.84 -1.90
C MET A 182 -5.35 12.43 -3.30
N ASN A 183 -4.99 13.70 -3.50
CA ASN A 183 -4.93 14.32 -4.83
C ASN A 183 -3.94 13.59 -5.75
N LYS A 184 -2.74 13.27 -5.26
CA LYS A 184 -1.74 12.51 -6.03
C LYS A 184 -2.19 11.07 -6.32
N THR A 185 -2.90 10.47 -5.38
CA THR A 185 -3.50 9.16 -5.57
C THR A 185 -4.60 9.21 -6.63
N ASP A 186 -5.43 10.25 -6.62
CA ASP A 186 -6.49 10.52 -7.62
C ASP A 186 -5.90 10.66 -9.03
N GLU A 187 -4.87 11.48 -9.19
CA GLU A 187 -4.15 11.66 -10.46
C GLU A 187 -3.52 10.35 -10.99
N PHE A 188 -3.11 9.46 -10.10
CA PHE A 188 -2.52 8.17 -10.47
C PHE A 188 -3.57 7.15 -10.92
N ILE A 189 -4.77 7.22 -10.35
CA ILE A 189 -5.88 6.31 -10.66
C ILE A 189 -6.54 6.69 -11.99
N GLY A 190 -6.80 7.99 -12.19
CA GLY A 190 -7.50 8.55 -13.37
C GLY A 190 -6.66 8.56 -14.60
#